data_8c04eab2fbf96ce05504c3e5ae4e6eef
#
_entry.id   8c04eab2fbf96ce05504c3e5ae4e6eef
#
_cell.length_a   1.000
_cell.length_b   1.000
_cell.length_c   1.000
_cell.angle_alpha   90.00
_cell.angle_beta   90.00
_cell.angle_gamma   90.00
#
_symmetry.space_group_name_H-M   'P 1'
#
loop_
_entity.id
_entity.type
_entity.pdbx_description
1 polymer ?
#
loop_
_entity_poly.entity_id
_entity_poly.type
_entity_poly.pdbx_seq_one_letter_code
_entity_poly.pdbx_strand_id
1 'polypeptide(L)'
;RAHGFDTFGAIEAMRDGRGKLFFAMGGNFATATPDTAATHAALRNCDLTVHVATKLNRSHLVHGRDALILPCLGRTEIDRQARGPQAVTVEDSMSMVHLSSGRNEPASPELLSEPAIVARLAQATLGKRSEVPWRWLVEDYDRIRDQIARVFEDFHDFNARVHVPGGFHLANSAGRREWRTATGEIEKRDERTD
;
A
#
# COMPACT_ATOMS: atom_id res chain seq x y z
N ARG A 1 3.04 3.23 22.70
CA ARG A 1 2.07 3.73 21.70
C ARG A 1 1.02 2.65 21.53
N ALA A 2 -0.27 3.04 21.45
CA ALA A 2 -1.30 2.10 21.03
C ALA A 2 -0.97 1.59 19.61
N HIS A 3 -1.15 0.29 19.39
CA HIS A 3 -1.04 -0.28 18.06
C HIS A 3 -2.12 0.33 17.16
N GLY A 4 -1.89 0.36 15.84
CA GLY A 4 -2.92 0.71 14.86
C GLY A 4 -4.07 -0.31 14.88
N PHE A 5 -5.05 -0.08 14.03
CA PHE A 5 -6.17 -0.99 13.86
C PHE A 5 -5.87 -1.99 12.73
N ASP A 6 -6.31 -3.22 12.88
CA ASP A 6 -6.52 -4.13 11.77
C ASP A 6 -7.76 -3.70 10.94
N THR A 7 -8.12 -4.46 9.93
CA THR A 7 -9.25 -4.11 9.05
C THR A 7 -10.57 -4.01 9.82
N PHE A 8 -10.84 -4.95 10.74
CA PHE A 8 -12.08 -4.95 11.52
C PHE A 8 -12.10 -3.78 12.50
N GLY A 9 -11.04 -3.62 13.28
CA GLY A 9 -10.93 -2.51 14.22
C GLY A 9 -10.96 -1.14 13.55
N ALA A 10 -10.46 -1.01 12.30
CA ALA A 10 -10.57 0.22 11.52
C ALA A 10 -12.02 0.52 11.12
N ILE A 11 -12.78 -0.50 10.68
CA ILE A 11 -14.21 -0.36 10.34
C ILE A 11 -15.00 0.02 11.59
N GLU A 12 -14.76 -0.63 12.72
CA GLU A 12 -15.40 -0.28 13.99
C GLU A 12 -15.06 1.15 14.43
N ALA A 13 -13.78 1.53 14.36
CA ALA A 13 -13.35 2.89 14.72
C ALA A 13 -14.02 3.97 13.87
N MET A 14 -14.20 3.71 12.57
CA MET A 14 -14.94 4.62 11.68
C MET A 14 -16.44 4.63 12.02
N ARG A 15 -17.05 3.48 12.24
CA ARG A 15 -18.45 3.35 12.63
C ARG A 15 -18.77 4.08 13.93
N ASP A 16 -17.88 3.96 14.91
CA ASP A 16 -18.02 4.61 16.24
C ASP A 16 -17.62 6.10 16.21
N GLY A 17 -17.24 6.65 15.05
CA GLY A 17 -16.86 8.05 14.88
C GLY A 17 -15.46 8.39 15.44
N ARG A 18 -14.65 7.41 15.80
CA ARG A 18 -13.24 7.58 16.20
C ARG A 18 -12.32 7.73 14.99
N GLY A 19 -12.62 7.03 13.89
CA GLY A 19 -11.95 7.19 12.60
C GLY A 19 -12.61 8.31 11.80
N LYS A 20 -11.93 9.45 11.64
CA LYS A 20 -12.48 10.65 10.98
C LYS A 20 -12.04 10.80 9.53
N LEU A 21 -10.89 10.26 9.19
CA LEU A 21 -10.30 10.28 7.87
C LEU A 21 -10.08 8.85 7.39
N PHE A 22 -10.59 8.56 6.19
CA PHE A 22 -10.24 7.35 5.46
C PHE A 22 -9.44 7.73 4.22
N PHE A 23 -8.20 7.24 4.13
CA PHE A 23 -7.33 7.44 2.98
C PHE A 23 -7.07 6.10 2.31
N ALA A 24 -7.59 5.92 1.10
CA ALA A 24 -7.44 4.71 0.32
C ALA A 24 -6.50 4.93 -0.87
N MET A 25 -5.59 3.99 -1.08
CA MET A 25 -4.69 3.98 -2.22
C MET A 25 -4.91 2.68 -3.01
N GLY A 26 -5.54 2.81 -4.18
CA GLY A 26 -5.97 1.65 -4.97
C GLY A 26 -7.11 0.86 -4.31
N GLY A 27 -7.35 -0.34 -4.85
CA GLY A 27 -8.32 -1.29 -4.32
C GLY A 27 -9.78 -0.87 -4.42
N ASN A 28 -10.66 -1.69 -3.84
CA ASN A 28 -12.10 -1.47 -3.78
C ASN A 28 -12.62 -1.83 -2.37
N PHE A 29 -12.18 -1.07 -1.38
CA PHE A 29 -12.42 -1.35 0.04
C PHE A 29 -13.91 -1.54 0.37
N ALA A 30 -14.79 -0.73 -0.24
CA ALA A 30 -16.23 -0.78 0.04
C ALA A 30 -16.88 -2.16 -0.25
N THR A 31 -16.24 -3.00 -1.08
CA THR A 31 -16.77 -4.32 -1.44
C THR A 31 -15.77 -5.47 -1.19
N ALA A 32 -14.58 -5.16 -0.73
CA ALA A 32 -13.54 -6.15 -0.48
C ALA A 32 -13.57 -6.71 0.96
N THR A 33 -14.43 -6.18 1.81
CA THR A 33 -14.58 -6.60 3.21
C THR A 33 -15.74 -7.59 3.38
N PRO A 34 -15.72 -8.46 4.40
CA PRO A 34 -16.75 -9.48 4.60
C PRO A 34 -18.15 -8.91 4.81
N ASP A 35 -18.30 -7.79 5.54
CA ASP A 35 -19.57 -7.11 5.77
C ASP A 35 -19.63 -5.78 5.03
N THR A 36 -20.25 -5.83 3.86
CA THR A 36 -20.42 -4.64 3.00
C THR A 36 -21.29 -3.57 3.65
N ALA A 37 -22.33 -3.95 4.38
CA ALA A 37 -23.26 -3.00 5.01
C ALA A 37 -22.59 -2.23 6.14
N ALA A 38 -21.86 -2.93 7.01
CA ALA A 38 -21.07 -2.33 8.09
C ALA A 38 -19.97 -1.41 7.53
N THR A 39 -19.27 -1.85 6.48
CA THR A 39 -18.23 -1.06 5.82
C THR A 39 -18.77 0.20 5.18
N HIS A 40 -19.90 0.13 4.49
CA HIS A 40 -20.55 1.31 3.91
C HIS A 40 -21.00 2.30 4.99
N ALA A 41 -21.57 1.81 6.10
CA ALA A 41 -21.95 2.65 7.22
C ALA A 41 -20.72 3.35 7.84
N ALA A 42 -19.64 2.63 8.02
CA ALA A 42 -18.38 3.13 8.56
C ALA A 42 -17.78 4.24 7.67
N LEU A 43 -17.67 4.00 6.36
CA LEU A 43 -17.16 4.98 5.40
C LEU A 43 -18.01 6.27 5.38
N ARG A 44 -19.34 6.15 5.40
CA ARG A 44 -20.25 7.31 5.44
C ARG A 44 -20.13 8.13 6.71
N ASN A 45 -19.63 7.53 7.80
CA ASN A 45 -19.45 8.22 9.08
C ASN A 45 -18.12 8.98 9.17
N CYS A 46 -17.25 8.87 8.19
CA CYS A 46 -16.01 9.65 8.14
C CYS A 46 -16.31 11.13 7.80
N ASP A 47 -15.50 12.03 8.35
CA ASP A 47 -15.54 13.44 7.94
C ASP A 47 -14.99 13.61 6.52
N LEU A 48 -13.92 12.88 6.19
CA LEU A 48 -13.28 12.96 4.87
C LEU A 48 -12.87 11.55 4.40
N THR A 49 -13.22 11.24 3.16
CA THR A 49 -12.68 10.09 2.43
C THR A 49 -11.83 10.55 1.26
N VAL A 50 -10.62 10.01 1.14
CA VAL A 50 -9.70 10.28 0.03
C VAL A 50 -9.42 8.98 -0.69
N HIS A 51 -9.64 8.97 -1.99
CA HIS A 51 -9.35 7.83 -2.84
C HIS A 51 -8.30 8.21 -3.89
N VAL A 52 -7.15 7.57 -3.84
CA VAL A 52 -6.14 7.61 -4.89
C VAL A 52 -6.34 6.38 -5.78
N ALA A 53 -6.65 6.57 -7.04
CA ALA A 53 -7.01 5.47 -7.92
C ALA A 53 -6.71 5.74 -9.39
N THR A 54 -6.42 4.67 -10.14
CA THR A 54 -6.25 4.73 -11.60
C THR A 54 -7.58 4.64 -12.34
N LYS A 55 -8.60 4.02 -11.72
CA LYS A 55 -9.96 3.86 -12.27
C LYS A 55 -11.00 4.01 -11.19
N LEU A 56 -12.14 4.56 -11.54
CA LEU A 56 -13.30 4.60 -10.67
C LEU A 56 -13.85 3.19 -10.43
N ASN A 57 -14.27 2.94 -9.20
CA ASN A 57 -14.93 1.70 -8.80
C ASN A 57 -16.02 2.01 -7.76
N ARG A 58 -16.65 0.98 -7.22
CA ARG A 58 -17.78 1.11 -6.31
C ARG A 58 -17.43 1.85 -5.01
N SER A 59 -16.17 1.79 -4.54
CA SER A 59 -15.74 2.52 -3.35
C SER A 59 -15.90 4.03 -3.48
N HIS A 60 -15.80 4.58 -4.69
CA HIS A 60 -15.95 6.02 -4.94
C HIS A 60 -17.39 6.52 -4.81
N LEU A 61 -18.37 5.61 -4.74
CA LEU A 61 -19.78 5.92 -4.51
C LEU A 61 -20.17 5.88 -3.02
N VAL A 62 -19.25 5.45 -2.17
CA VAL A 62 -19.47 5.31 -0.72
C VAL A 62 -18.43 6.17 -0.02
N HIS A 63 -18.80 7.37 0.35
CA HIS A 63 -17.88 8.36 0.91
C HIS A 63 -18.42 8.98 2.20
N GLY A 64 -17.54 9.66 2.93
CA GLY A 64 -17.86 10.44 4.10
C GLY A 64 -18.57 11.75 3.76
N ARG A 65 -18.60 12.68 4.72
CA ARG A 65 -19.19 14.00 4.51
C ARG A 65 -18.54 14.74 3.34
N ASP A 66 -17.20 14.72 3.31
CA ASP A 66 -16.39 15.26 2.23
C ASP A 66 -15.65 14.12 1.51
N ALA A 67 -15.41 14.27 0.20
CA ALA A 67 -14.73 13.27 -0.60
C ALA A 67 -13.73 13.90 -1.57
N LEU A 68 -12.55 13.26 -1.69
CA LEU A 68 -11.57 13.57 -2.72
C LEU A 68 -11.28 12.32 -3.53
N ILE A 69 -11.27 12.43 -4.84
CA ILE A 69 -10.84 11.38 -5.75
C ILE A 69 -9.64 11.94 -6.53
N LEU A 70 -8.47 11.33 -6.30
CA LEU A 70 -7.21 11.76 -6.88
C LEU A 70 -6.74 10.70 -7.89
N PRO A 71 -6.62 11.05 -9.16
CA PRO A 71 -6.03 10.15 -10.13
C PRO A 71 -4.52 9.99 -9.88
N CYS A 72 -3.99 8.80 -10.16
CA CYS A 72 -2.57 8.52 -10.07
C CYS A 72 -2.09 7.76 -11.31
N LEU A 73 -0.76 7.67 -11.45
CA LEU A 73 -0.14 6.86 -12.51
C LEU A 73 -0.61 5.41 -12.44
N GLY A 74 -0.99 4.89 -13.58
CA GLY A 74 -1.27 3.47 -13.75
C GLY A 74 0.03 2.65 -13.85
N ARG A 75 -0.07 1.36 -13.54
CA ARG A 75 1.06 0.43 -13.57
C ARG A 75 1.74 0.32 -14.96
N THR A 76 1.02 0.62 -16.02
CA THR A 76 1.52 0.58 -17.39
C THR A 76 2.16 1.87 -17.86
N GLU A 77 2.04 2.94 -17.08
CA GLU A 77 2.58 4.26 -17.38
C GLU A 77 3.97 4.45 -16.79
N ILE A 78 4.81 5.22 -17.48
CA ILE A 78 6.18 5.48 -17.03
C ILE A 78 6.16 6.44 -15.85
N ASP A 79 6.68 6.00 -14.71
CA ASP A 79 6.93 6.87 -13.56
C ASP A 79 8.31 7.52 -13.70
N ARG A 80 8.36 8.83 -13.86
CA ARG A 80 9.61 9.61 -14.00
C ARG A 80 9.85 10.42 -12.73
N GLN A 81 10.91 10.11 -12.05
CA GLN A 81 11.41 10.86 -10.90
C GLN A 81 12.76 11.55 -11.24
N ALA A 82 13.38 12.21 -10.27
CA ALA A 82 14.60 12.99 -10.52
C ALA A 82 15.75 12.15 -11.11
N ARG A 83 15.82 10.85 -10.81
CA ARG A 83 16.83 9.92 -11.38
C ARG A 83 16.40 9.30 -12.71
N GLY A 84 15.27 9.71 -13.25
CA GLY A 84 14.72 9.17 -14.50
C GLY A 84 13.57 8.18 -14.26
N PRO A 85 13.28 7.31 -15.26
CA PRO A 85 12.24 6.30 -15.13
C PRO A 85 12.49 5.36 -13.95
N GLN A 86 11.43 5.12 -13.17
CA GLN A 86 11.47 4.28 -11.99
C GLN A 86 10.75 2.95 -12.22
N ALA A 87 11.11 1.95 -11.43
CA ALA A 87 10.40 0.70 -11.33
C ALA A 87 10.05 0.43 -9.87
N VAL A 88 8.80 0.05 -9.62
CA VAL A 88 8.41 -0.51 -8.33
C VAL A 88 8.74 -2.00 -8.30
N THR A 89 8.75 -2.60 -7.13
CA THR A 89 8.86 -4.05 -6.98
C THR A 89 7.50 -4.66 -6.69
N VAL A 90 7.28 -5.84 -7.20
CA VAL A 90 6.10 -6.65 -6.95
C VAL A 90 6.54 -8.05 -6.55
N GLU A 91 5.77 -8.67 -5.67
CA GLU A 91 5.83 -10.09 -5.37
C GLU A 91 4.64 -10.77 -6.04
N ASP A 92 4.91 -11.81 -6.79
CA ASP A 92 3.85 -12.60 -7.42
C ASP A 92 3.40 -13.78 -6.53
N SER A 93 2.39 -14.52 -6.99
CA SER A 93 1.82 -15.65 -6.25
C SER A 93 2.80 -16.81 -6.03
N MET A 94 3.95 -16.78 -6.71
CA MET A 94 5.02 -17.77 -6.55
C MET A 94 6.14 -17.28 -5.64
N SER A 95 5.92 -16.17 -4.92
CA SER A 95 6.91 -15.51 -4.05
C SER A 95 8.15 -15.01 -4.81
N MET A 96 7.99 -14.69 -6.10
CA MET A 96 9.04 -14.07 -6.88
C MET A 96 8.92 -12.54 -6.78
N VAL A 97 10.00 -11.90 -6.34
CA VAL A 97 10.13 -10.44 -6.29
C VAL A 97 10.85 -9.96 -7.53
N HIS A 98 10.20 -9.13 -8.31
CA HIS A 98 10.76 -8.59 -9.55
C HIS A 98 10.37 -7.13 -9.79
N LEU A 99 11.08 -6.46 -10.69
CA LEU A 99 10.79 -5.09 -11.07
C LEU A 99 9.54 -5.02 -11.96
N SER A 100 8.74 -3.98 -11.73
CA SER A 100 7.59 -3.62 -12.55
C SER A 100 7.69 -2.16 -12.94
N SER A 101 7.75 -1.89 -14.24
CA SER A 101 7.78 -0.54 -14.82
C SER A 101 6.82 -0.41 -15.99
N GLY A 102 6.20 0.74 -16.10
CA GLY A 102 5.36 1.09 -17.23
C GLY A 102 6.17 1.43 -18.47
N ARG A 103 5.52 1.37 -19.63
CA ARG A 103 6.10 1.71 -20.95
C ARG A 103 5.31 2.79 -21.69
N ASN A 104 4.09 3.06 -21.26
CA ASN A 104 3.23 4.05 -21.88
C ASN A 104 3.51 5.44 -21.29
N GLU A 105 3.37 6.46 -22.13
CA GLU A 105 3.35 7.83 -21.62
C GLU A 105 2.15 8.02 -20.69
N PRO A 106 2.31 8.76 -19.58
CA PRO A 106 1.21 9.09 -18.70
C PRO A 106 0.06 9.79 -19.42
N ALA A 107 -1.17 9.47 -19.05
CA ALA A 107 -2.37 10.10 -19.59
C ALA A 107 -2.40 11.62 -19.34
N SER A 108 -1.68 12.08 -18.31
CA SER A 108 -1.46 13.51 -18.03
C SER A 108 -0.11 13.71 -17.34
N PRO A 109 0.62 14.80 -17.63
CA PRO A 109 1.86 15.14 -16.94
C PRO A 109 1.66 15.49 -15.46
N GLU A 110 0.43 15.74 -15.03
CA GLU A 110 0.09 16.06 -13.63
C GLU A 110 -0.08 14.81 -12.76
N LEU A 111 -0.14 13.62 -13.37
CA LEU A 111 -0.29 12.38 -12.61
C LEU A 111 0.97 12.08 -11.82
N LEU A 112 0.77 11.69 -10.57
CA LEU A 112 1.83 11.26 -9.67
C LEU A 112 1.74 9.77 -9.43
N SER A 113 2.90 9.16 -9.20
CA SER A 113 2.95 7.78 -8.71
C SER A 113 2.53 7.71 -7.23
N GLU A 114 2.06 6.55 -6.80
CA GLU A 114 1.68 6.31 -5.39
C GLU A 114 2.82 6.64 -4.41
N PRO A 115 4.09 6.24 -4.65
CA PRO A 115 5.20 6.66 -3.80
C PRO A 115 5.39 8.18 -3.73
N ALA A 116 5.25 8.88 -4.85
CA ALA A 116 5.36 10.34 -4.89
C ALA A 116 4.21 11.03 -4.13
N ILE A 117 2.98 10.50 -4.22
CA ILE A 117 1.83 10.98 -3.46
C ILE A 117 2.08 10.82 -1.97
N VAL A 118 2.52 9.64 -1.51
CA VAL A 118 2.84 9.37 -0.10
C VAL A 118 3.92 10.32 0.40
N ALA A 119 5.01 10.50 -0.35
CA ALA A 119 6.09 11.38 0.06
C ALA A 119 5.66 12.84 0.18
N ARG A 120 4.88 13.35 -0.79
CA ARG A 120 4.33 14.72 -0.74
C ARG A 120 3.35 14.90 0.42
N LEU A 121 2.48 13.92 0.66
CA LEU A 121 1.55 13.94 1.78
C LEU A 121 2.30 13.95 3.11
N ALA A 122 3.32 13.09 3.26
CA ALA A 122 4.15 13.05 4.46
C ALA A 122 4.88 14.38 4.71
N GLN A 123 5.45 14.98 3.67
CA GLN A 123 6.09 16.31 3.79
C GLN A 123 5.10 17.40 4.21
N ALA A 124 3.90 17.41 3.61
CA ALA A 124 2.88 18.41 3.90
C ALA A 124 2.32 18.26 5.33
N THR A 125 2.14 17.02 5.80
CA THR A 125 1.51 16.75 7.10
C THR A 125 2.49 16.72 8.26
N LEU A 126 3.67 16.17 8.06
CA LEU A 126 4.67 15.99 9.12
C LEU A 126 5.68 17.15 9.15
N GLY A 127 6.05 17.69 8.00
CA GLY A 127 7.01 18.77 7.90
C GLY A 127 8.31 18.44 8.65
N LYS A 128 8.75 19.37 9.51
CA LYS A 128 9.96 19.20 10.33
C LYS A 128 9.86 18.16 11.46
N ARG A 129 8.67 17.59 11.69
CA ARG A 129 8.47 16.55 12.71
C ARG A 129 8.93 15.17 12.25
N SER A 130 9.23 15.01 10.95
CA SER A 130 9.74 13.76 10.38
C SER A 130 11.20 13.91 10.02
N GLU A 131 12.03 12.97 10.48
CA GLU A 131 13.44 12.84 10.09
C GLU A 131 13.61 12.01 8.81
N VAL A 132 12.51 11.40 8.31
CA VAL A 132 12.54 10.62 7.07
C VAL A 132 12.74 11.54 5.87
N PRO A 133 13.74 11.30 5.03
CA PRO A 133 14.03 12.13 3.87
C PRO A 133 13.11 11.79 2.70
N TRP A 134 11.80 12.02 2.85
CA TRP A 134 10.74 11.59 1.92
C TRP A 134 11.04 11.93 0.46
N ARG A 135 11.43 13.17 0.19
CA ARG A 135 11.76 13.60 -1.16
C ARG A 135 12.94 12.84 -1.75
N TRP A 136 14.02 12.72 -0.98
CA TRP A 136 15.21 11.99 -1.39
C TRP A 136 14.91 10.53 -1.71
N LEU A 137 14.05 9.87 -0.92
CA LEU A 137 13.65 8.48 -1.15
C LEU A 137 12.95 8.30 -2.49
N VAL A 138 11.99 9.18 -2.84
CA VAL A 138 11.20 9.01 -4.07
C VAL A 138 11.90 9.53 -5.32
N GLU A 139 12.96 10.30 -5.21
CA GLU A 139 13.78 10.70 -6.36
C GLU A 139 14.44 9.49 -7.04
N ASP A 140 14.60 8.39 -6.30
CA ASP A 140 15.23 7.15 -6.74
C ASP A 140 14.73 5.96 -5.88
N TYR A 141 13.95 5.07 -6.44
CA TYR A 141 13.34 3.97 -5.68
C TYR A 141 14.34 2.90 -5.21
N ASP A 142 15.55 2.87 -5.77
CA ASP A 142 16.63 2.05 -5.22
C ASP A 142 16.92 2.42 -3.76
N ARG A 143 16.81 3.70 -3.40
CA ARG A 143 16.99 4.18 -2.03
C ARG A 143 15.93 3.65 -1.07
N ILE A 144 14.70 3.46 -1.55
CA ILE A 144 13.62 2.84 -0.76
C ILE A 144 13.96 1.37 -0.52
N ARG A 145 14.38 0.65 -1.56
CA ARG A 145 14.80 -0.77 -1.46
C ARG A 145 15.99 -0.96 -0.52
N ASP A 146 16.93 -0.02 -0.52
CA ASP A 146 18.05 -0.04 0.44
C ASP A 146 17.59 0.10 1.89
N GLN A 147 16.54 0.91 2.16
CA GLN A 147 15.97 0.98 3.52
C GLN A 147 15.25 -0.33 3.88
N ILE A 148 14.53 -0.94 2.95
CA ILE A 148 13.87 -2.24 3.16
C ILE A 148 14.93 -3.31 3.48
N ALA A 149 16.02 -3.36 2.72
CA ALA A 149 17.12 -4.31 2.94
C ALA A 149 17.77 -4.19 4.33
N ARG A 150 17.78 -2.98 4.91
CA ARG A 150 18.32 -2.77 6.27
C ARG A 150 17.41 -3.25 7.38
N VAL A 151 16.12 -3.39 7.12
CA VAL A 151 15.12 -3.76 8.12
C VAL A 151 14.73 -5.22 8.04
N PHE A 152 14.66 -5.77 6.83
CA PHE A 152 14.20 -7.14 6.57
C PHE A 152 15.33 -7.99 5.99
N GLU A 153 15.75 -9.00 6.72
CA GLU A 153 16.84 -9.90 6.34
C GLU A 153 16.58 -10.63 5.02
N ASP A 154 15.33 -11.04 4.76
CA ASP A 154 14.93 -11.71 3.51
C ASP A 154 15.15 -10.82 2.26
N PHE A 155 15.28 -9.51 2.46
CA PHE A 155 15.54 -8.52 1.41
C PHE A 155 17.01 -8.03 1.37
N HIS A 156 17.95 -8.76 1.97
CA HIS A 156 19.37 -8.43 1.85
C HIS A 156 19.76 -8.25 0.38
N ASP A 157 20.66 -7.33 0.09
CA ASP A 157 21.12 -7.01 -1.27
C ASP A 157 19.98 -6.78 -2.29
N PHE A 158 18.88 -6.15 -1.82
CA PHE A 158 17.64 -6.05 -2.59
C PHE A 158 17.87 -5.53 -4.01
N ASN A 159 18.57 -4.40 -4.16
CA ASN A 159 18.80 -3.81 -5.47
C ASN A 159 19.63 -4.73 -6.37
N ALA A 160 20.70 -5.33 -5.86
CA ALA A 160 21.51 -6.25 -6.63
C ALA A 160 20.70 -7.46 -7.12
N ARG A 161 19.84 -8.00 -6.26
CA ARG A 161 19.05 -9.21 -6.57
C ARG A 161 17.87 -8.92 -7.51
N VAL A 162 17.17 -7.79 -7.34
CA VAL A 162 15.98 -7.48 -8.13
C VAL A 162 16.30 -7.02 -9.54
N HIS A 163 17.51 -6.51 -9.79
CA HIS A 163 17.97 -6.13 -11.13
C HIS A 163 18.44 -7.33 -11.98
N VAL A 164 18.61 -8.52 -11.36
CA VAL A 164 18.82 -9.75 -12.14
C VAL A 164 17.54 -10.08 -12.92
N PRO A 165 17.62 -10.43 -14.21
CA PRO A 165 16.44 -10.84 -14.97
C PRO A 165 15.64 -11.94 -14.27
N GLY A 166 14.33 -11.72 -14.08
CA GLY A 166 13.45 -12.59 -13.32
C GLY A 166 13.38 -12.30 -11.82
N GLY A 167 14.28 -11.45 -11.29
CA GLY A 167 14.26 -11.08 -9.87
C GLY A 167 14.78 -12.21 -8.96
N PHE A 168 14.16 -12.33 -7.78
CA PHE A 168 14.56 -13.34 -6.79
C PHE A 168 13.37 -13.91 -6.03
N HIS A 169 13.54 -15.12 -5.52
CA HIS A 169 12.53 -15.83 -4.74
C HIS A 169 12.65 -15.48 -3.24
N LEU A 170 11.53 -15.12 -2.60
CA LEU A 170 11.44 -15.03 -1.14
C LEU A 170 11.24 -16.42 -0.55
N ALA A 171 11.91 -16.69 0.56
CA ALA A 171 11.74 -17.94 1.26
C ALA A 171 10.30 -18.08 1.78
N ASN A 172 9.56 -19.05 1.25
CA ASN A 172 8.20 -19.36 1.66
C ASN A 172 8.18 -20.69 2.41
N SER A 173 8.23 -20.64 3.73
CA SER A 173 8.18 -21.85 4.57
C SER A 173 6.84 -22.57 4.43
N ALA A 174 5.74 -21.84 4.30
CA ALA A 174 4.40 -22.41 4.11
C ALA A 174 4.30 -23.20 2.79
N GLY A 175 4.96 -22.74 1.71
CA GLY A 175 5.07 -23.45 0.44
C GLY A 175 5.78 -24.82 0.57
N ARG A 176 6.65 -24.97 1.56
CA ARG A 176 7.30 -26.23 1.92
C ARG A 176 6.57 -27.01 3.02
N ARG A 177 5.38 -26.54 3.44
CA ARG A 177 4.60 -27.09 4.56
C ARG A 177 5.36 -27.01 5.91
N GLU A 178 6.23 -26.04 6.05
CA GLU A 178 6.94 -25.73 7.29
C GLU A 178 6.22 -24.58 7.98
N TRP A 179 5.35 -24.88 8.94
CA TRP A 179 4.54 -23.87 9.63
C TRP A 179 5.36 -23.24 10.76
N ARG A 180 5.54 -21.93 10.70
CA ARG A 180 6.25 -21.14 11.73
C ARG A 180 5.28 -20.51 12.72
N THR A 181 4.28 -21.29 13.14
CA THR A 181 3.33 -20.92 14.19
C THR A 181 3.77 -21.50 15.52
N ALA A 182 3.19 -21.05 16.63
CA ALA A 182 3.53 -21.56 17.98
C ALA A 182 3.25 -23.07 18.12
N THR A 183 2.26 -23.60 17.40
CA THR A 183 1.89 -25.02 17.40
C THR A 183 2.65 -25.83 16.35
N GLY A 184 3.30 -25.20 15.38
CA GLY A 184 3.88 -25.87 14.20
C GLY A 184 2.84 -26.38 13.19
N GLU A 185 1.59 -25.94 13.31
CA GLU A 185 0.46 -26.32 12.47
C GLU A 185 -0.20 -25.08 11.85
N ILE A 186 -1.11 -25.29 10.89
CA ILE A 186 -1.98 -24.22 10.38
C ILE A 186 -2.98 -23.88 11.48
N GLU A 187 -2.84 -22.69 12.06
CA GLU A 187 -3.80 -22.17 13.02
C GLU A 187 -4.99 -21.53 12.28
N LYS A 188 -6.19 -22.07 12.50
CA LYS A 188 -7.43 -21.43 12.10
C LYS A 188 -7.89 -20.53 13.25
N ARG A 189 -8.11 -19.26 12.99
CA ARG A 189 -8.79 -18.38 13.96
C ARG A 189 -10.23 -18.88 14.09
N ASP A 190 -10.65 -19.21 15.29
CA ASP A 190 -12.06 -19.53 15.56
C ASP A 190 -12.81 -18.20 15.71
N GLU A 191 -13.56 -17.83 14.69
CA GLU A 191 -14.35 -16.59 14.65
C GLU A 191 -15.53 -16.57 15.66
N ARG A 192 -15.68 -17.63 16.46
CA ARG A 192 -16.80 -17.78 17.42
C ARG A 192 -16.44 -17.49 18.88
N THR A 193 -15.23 -17.01 19.15
CA THR A 193 -14.75 -16.78 20.52
C THR A 193 -14.42 -15.32 20.86
N ASP A 194 -14.89 -14.35 20.08
CA ASP A 194 -14.81 -12.92 20.41
C ASP A 194 -16.20 -12.30 20.55
#